data_e9d03ca471ab0136b027198e4f0d5096
#
_entry.id   e9d03ca471ab0136b027198e4f0d5096
#
_cell.length_a   1.000
_cell.length_b   1.000
_cell.length_c   1.000
_cell.angle_alpha   90.00
_cell.angle_beta   90.00
_cell.angle_gamma   90.00
#
_symmetry.space_group_name_H-M   'P 1'
#
loop_
_entity.id
_entity.type
_entity.pdbx_description
1 polymer ?
#
loop_
_entity_poly.entity_id
_entity_poly.type
_entity_poly.pdbx_seq_one_letter_code
_entity_poly.pdbx_strand_id
1 'polypeptide(L)'
;NRGGRKNNEDYVGYANSDKLWCFVVCDGLGGQSFGEVASEIVCETVCKSFEKAPELSGKALYRYIEKATSVLGEERECTKSNMSSTIVALVTDGEKAVWAHSGDSRLYYISKKRISQITDDHSIAFRDFKEGIITFDEIRTSPNQNKLLSSISDIDDLNFDVSEVIELKKGDAFVLCTDGFWEY
;
A
#
# COMPACT_ATOMS: atom_id res chain seq x y z
N ASN A 1 14.99 -5.01 3.72
CA ASN A 1 15.79 -5.80 4.69
C ASN A 1 14.87 -6.83 5.35
N ARG A 2 15.16 -8.11 5.18
CA ARG A 2 14.32 -9.23 5.67
C ARG A 2 14.21 -9.36 7.20
N GLY A 3 15.00 -8.57 7.96
CA GLY A 3 15.01 -8.71 9.42
C GLY A 3 15.35 -10.12 9.87
N GLY A 4 14.50 -10.70 10.71
CA GLY A 4 14.63 -12.09 11.17
C GLY A 4 13.86 -13.11 10.31
N ARG A 5 13.16 -12.70 9.25
CA ARG A 5 12.39 -13.59 8.36
C ARG A 5 13.30 -14.34 7.38
N LYS A 6 12.85 -15.48 6.85
CA LYS A 6 13.61 -16.24 5.84
C LYS A 6 13.68 -15.51 4.51
N ASN A 7 12.58 -14.92 4.07
CA ASN A 7 12.44 -14.15 2.83
C ASN A 7 12.04 -12.71 3.16
N ASN A 8 12.26 -11.81 2.22
CA ASN A 8 11.67 -10.47 2.22
C ASN A 8 10.48 -10.51 1.27
N GLU A 9 9.30 -10.26 1.78
CA GLU A 9 8.05 -10.25 1.01
C GLU A 9 7.62 -8.81 0.65
N ASP A 10 8.38 -7.80 1.11
CA ASP A 10 8.19 -6.41 0.71
C ASP A 10 8.70 -6.16 -0.71
N TYR A 11 7.98 -5.33 -1.45
CA TYR A 11 8.41 -4.83 -2.75
C TYR A 11 8.19 -3.32 -2.85
N VAL A 12 9.14 -2.62 -3.47
CA VAL A 12 9.08 -1.18 -3.69
C VAL A 12 9.34 -0.88 -5.14
N GLY A 13 8.51 -0.03 -5.73
CA GLY A 13 8.66 0.43 -7.09
C GLY A 13 8.39 1.91 -7.25
N TYR A 14 8.86 2.45 -8.35
CA TYR A 14 8.50 3.80 -8.79
C TYR A 14 8.48 3.86 -10.31
N ALA A 15 7.68 4.79 -10.81
CA ALA A 15 7.61 5.12 -12.23
C ALA A 15 7.50 6.62 -12.38
N ASN A 16 7.97 7.15 -13.51
CA ASN A 16 7.86 8.56 -13.80
C ASN A 16 7.52 8.81 -15.28
N SER A 17 6.79 9.87 -15.54
CA SER A 17 6.51 10.36 -16.88
C SER A 17 6.44 11.87 -16.84
N ASP A 18 7.31 12.52 -17.60
CA ASP A 18 7.45 13.99 -17.62
C ASP A 18 7.58 14.60 -16.22
N LYS A 19 6.46 15.16 -15.70
CA LYS A 19 6.40 15.82 -14.40
C LYS A 19 5.73 14.97 -13.33
N LEU A 20 5.16 13.83 -13.67
CA LEU A 20 4.44 12.96 -12.74
C LEU A 20 5.33 11.83 -12.25
N TRP A 21 5.20 11.53 -10.95
CA TRP A 21 5.87 10.43 -10.28
C TRP A 21 4.83 9.54 -9.62
N CYS A 22 5.02 8.24 -9.73
CA CYS A 22 4.28 7.23 -9.00
C CYS A 22 5.24 6.45 -8.11
N PHE A 23 4.94 6.36 -6.82
CA PHE A 23 5.70 5.57 -5.83
C PHE A 23 4.78 4.51 -5.27
N VAL A 24 5.26 3.29 -5.16
CA VAL A 24 4.48 2.14 -4.69
C VAL A 24 5.28 1.34 -3.68
N VAL A 25 4.64 0.97 -2.57
CA VAL A 25 5.17 0.03 -1.57
C VAL A 25 4.12 -1.04 -1.34
N CYS A 26 4.55 -2.28 -1.33
CA CYS A 26 3.73 -3.46 -1.14
C CYS A 26 4.37 -4.40 -0.11
N ASP A 27 3.57 -5.02 0.75
CA ASP A 27 3.96 -6.12 1.63
C ASP A 27 3.17 -7.36 1.23
N GLY A 28 3.88 -8.40 0.86
CA GLY A 28 3.28 -9.62 0.34
C GLY A 28 2.86 -10.59 1.45
N LEU A 29 1.70 -11.17 1.27
CA LEU A 29 1.07 -12.11 2.19
C LEU A 29 0.87 -13.46 1.50
N GLY A 30 1.45 -14.51 2.05
CA GLY A 30 1.27 -15.86 1.53
C GLY A 30 2.30 -16.83 2.09
N GLY A 31 1.90 -18.09 2.29
CA GLY A 31 2.85 -19.13 2.69
C GLY A 31 3.75 -19.55 1.52
N GLN A 32 4.95 -20.11 1.81
CA GLN A 32 5.84 -20.76 0.82
C GLN A 32 6.37 -19.84 -0.31
N SER A 33 6.75 -18.59 0.01
CA SER A 33 7.31 -17.60 -0.96
C SER A 33 6.29 -16.98 -1.93
N PHE A 34 5.02 -17.21 -1.78
CA PHE A 34 4.01 -16.57 -2.62
C PHE A 34 3.75 -15.10 -2.27
N GLY A 35 4.06 -14.66 -1.04
CA GLY A 35 3.98 -13.25 -0.66
C GLY A 35 4.90 -12.37 -1.50
N GLU A 36 6.16 -12.78 -1.69
CA GLU A 36 7.13 -12.10 -2.54
C GLU A 36 6.63 -11.91 -3.98
N VAL A 37 5.99 -12.96 -4.54
CA VAL A 37 5.41 -12.90 -5.90
C VAL A 37 4.22 -11.95 -5.95
N ALA A 38 3.36 -11.96 -4.93
CA ALA A 38 2.18 -11.10 -4.88
C ALA A 38 2.57 -9.61 -4.83
N SER A 39 3.48 -9.23 -3.93
CA SER A 39 3.94 -7.84 -3.79
C SER A 39 4.63 -7.33 -5.06
N GLU A 40 5.45 -8.17 -5.72
CA GLU A 40 6.09 -7.85 -7.00
C GLU A 40 5.06 -7.61 -8.11
N ILE A 41 4.10 -8.52 -8.30
CA ILE A 41 3.05 -8.40 -9.32
C ILE A 41 2.24 -7.12 -9.12
N VAL A 42 1.79 -6.85 -7.90
CA VAL A 42 0.98 -5.67 -7.60
C VAL A 42 1.76 -4.39 -7.88
N CYS A 43 2.97 -4.27 -7.32
CA CYS A 43 3.81 -3.10 -7.46
C CYS A 43 4.17 -2.83 -8.93
N GLU A 44 4.69 -3.83 -9.65
CA GLU A 44 5.08 -3.67 -11.04
C GLU A 44 3.90 -3.36 -11.97
N THR A 45 2.73 -3.98 -11.72
CA THR A 45 1.56 -3.73 -12.56
C THR A 45 1.04 -2.30 -12.38
N VAL A 46 1.05 -1.76 -11.16
CA VAL A 46 0.70 -0.35 -10.91
C VAL A 46 1.68 0.58 -11.59
N CYS A 47 2.99 0.37 -11.45
CA CYS A 47 4.02 1.17 -12.11
C CYS A 47 3.88 1.15 -13.64
N LYS A 48 3.74 -0.03 -14.24
CA LYS A 48 3.54 -0.21 -15.70
C LYS A 48 2.24 0.42 -16.19
N SER A 49 1.17 0.39 -15.38
CA SER A 49 -0.11 1.02 -15.72
C SER A 49 0.00 2.54 -15.72
N PHE A 50 0.71 3.10 -14.73
CA PHE A 50 1.03 4.51 -14.67
C PHE A 50 1.88 4.96 -15.89
N GLU A 51 2.94 4.23 -16.24
CA GLU A 51 3.78 4.57 -17.40
C GLU A 51 2.99 4.63 -18.72
N LYS A 52 2.01 3.74 -18.88
CA LYS A 52 1.16 3.69 -20.08
C LYS A 52 0.16 4.84 -20.17
N ALA A 53 -0.34 5.32 -19.05
CA ALA A 53 -1.37 6.36 -18.98
C ALA A 53 -1.19 7.21 -17.71
N PRO A 54 -0.13 8.04 -17.63
CA PRO A 54 0.19 8.81 -16.43
C PRO A 54 -0.87 9.88 -16.16
N GLU A 55 -1.48 9.82 -14.97
CA GLU A 55 -2.53 10.75 -14.55
C GLU A 55 -2.50 10.94 -13.03
N LEU A 56 -2.60 12.20 -12.56
CA LEU A 56 -2.71 12.55 -11.15
C LEU A 56 -4.19 12.66 -10.76
N SER A 57 -4.81 11.52 -10.52
CA SER A 57 -6.20 11.47 -10.05
C SER A 57 -6.51 10.17 -9.31
N GLY A 58 -7.50 10.22 -8.40
CA GLY A 58 -7.98 9.02 -7.72
C GLY A 58 -8.57 7.98 -8.69
N LYS A 59 -9.19 8.43 -9.79
CA LYS A 59 -9.71 7.53 -10.83
C LYS A 59 -8.60 6.75 -11.53
N ALA A 60 -7.45 7.37 -11.75
CA ALA A 60 -6.30 6.69 -12.32
C ALA A 60 -5.73 5.64 -11.38
N LEU A 61 -5.54 5.98 -10.11
CA LEU A 61 -5.12 5.02 -9.08
C LEU A 61 -6.07 3.83 -9.01
N TYR A 62 -7.38 4.08 -9.05
CA TYR A 62 -8.38 3.01 -9.09
C TYR A 62 -8.12 2.04 -10.25
N ARG A 63 -7.96 2.55 -11.49
CA ARG A 63 -7.70 1.73 -12.68
C ARG A 63 -6.38 0.95 -12.59
N TYR A 64 -5.35 1.56 -12.01
CA TYR A 64 -4.04 0.90 -11.87
C TYR A 64 -4.11 -0.26 -10.89
N ILE A 65 -4.76 -0.05 -9.74
CA ILE A 65 -4.94 -1.07 -8.71
C ILE A 65 -5.89 -2.17 -9.19
N GLU A 66 -7.01 -1.82 -9.82
CA GLU A 66 -7.94 -2.79 -10.43
C GLU A 66 -7.20 -3.71 -11.43
N LYS A 67 -6.34 -3.13 -12.29
CA LYS A 67 -5.53 -3.93 -13.21
C LYS A 67 -4.52 -4.83 -12.47
N ALA A 68 -3.89 -4.33 -11.42
CA ALA A 68 -2.96 -5.13 -10.61
C ALA A 68 -3.69 -6.30 -9.92
N THR A 69 -4.88 -6.05 -9.39
CA THR A 69 -5.74 -7.08 -8.79
C THR A 69 -6.12 -8.17 -9.81
N SER A 70 -6.49 -7.77 -11.03
CA SER A 70 -6.80 -8.73 -12.11
C SER A 70 -5.60 -9.62 -12.45
N VAL A 71 -4.39 -9.04 -12.57
CA VAL A 71 -3.18 -9.81 -12.88
C VAL A 71 -2.80 -10.75 -11.74
N LEU A 72 -2.94 -10.28 -10.48
CA LEU A 72 -2.70 -11.11 -9.31
C LEU A 72 -3.71 -12.27 -9.24
N GLY A 73 -4.99 -12.02 -9.55
CA GLY A 73 -6.03 -13.05 -9.59
C GLY A 73 -5.72 -14.15 -10.61
N GLU A 74 -5.27 -13.79 -11.82
CA GLU A 74 -4.83 -14.75 -12.84
C GLU A 74 -3.67 -15.64 -12.33
N GLU A 75 -2.67 -15.04 -11.65
CA GLU A 75 -1.53 -15.78 -11.08
C GLU A 75 -1.95 -16.70 -9.92
N ARG A 76 -2.88 -16.23 -9.07
CA ARG A 76 -3.46 -17.05 -7.99
C ARG A 76 -4.15 -18.30 -8.53
N GLU A 77 -4.92 -18.16 -9.61
CA GLU A 77 -5.57 -19.30 -10.27
C GLU A 77 -4.54 -20.29 -10.84
N CYS A 78 -3.50 -19.79 -11.53
CA CYS A 78 -2.43 -20.61 -12.11
C CYS A 78 -1.67 -21.39 -11.05
N THR A 79 -1.32 -20.73 -9.93
CA THR A 79 -0.52 -21.32 -8.85
C THR A 79 -1.36 -22.06 -7.80
N LYS A 80 -2.69 -21.90 -7.83
CA LYS A 80 -3.63 -22.38 -6.81
C LYS A 80 -3.25 -21.90 -5.41
N SER A 81 -2.75 -20.68 -5.33
CA SER A 81 -2.34 -20.04 -4.08
C SER A 81 -3.40 -19.08 -3.58
N ASN A 82 -3.30 -18.72 -2.31
CA ASN A 82 -4.11 -17.67 -1.67
C ASN A 82 -3.28 -16.41 -1.39
N MET A 83 -2.21 -16.18 -2.17
CA MET A 83 -1.35 -15.02 -2.02
C MET A 83 -2.13 -13.71 -2.18
N SER A 84 -1.71 -12.70 -1.45
CA SER A 84 -2.25 -11.34 -1.51
C SER A 84 -1.16 -10.33 -1.18
N SER A 85 -1.44 -9.05 -1.30
CA SER A 85 -0.48 -8.00 -0.97
C SER A 85 -1.17 -6.78 -0.39
N THR A 86 -0.51 -6.10 0.53
CA THR A 86 -0.84 -4.72 0.84
C THR A 86 -0.43 -3.82 -0.32
N ILE A 87 -0.91 -2.59 -0.32
CA ILE A 87 -0.42 -1.55 -1.22
C ILE A 87 -0.53 -0.17 -0.58
N VAL A 88 0.48 0.66 -0.80
CA VAL A 88 0.41 2.11 -0.73
C VAL A 88 0.96 2.66 -2.04
N ALA A 89 0.13 3.39 -2.79
CA ALA A 89 0.50 4.02 -4.05
C ALA A 89 0.29 5.53 -3.97
N LEU A 90 1.30 6.32 -4.31
CA LEU A 90 1.30 7.78 -4.29
C LEU A 90 1.63 8.30 -5.68
N VAL A 91 0.80 9.19 -6.23
CA VAL A 91 1.10 9.94 -7.46
C VAL A 91 1.24 11.42 -7.12
N THR A 92 2.29 12.05 -7.63
CA THR A 92 2.58 13.47 -7.39
C THR A 92 3.28 14.14 -8.57
N ASP A 93 3.09 15.47 -8.71
CA ASP A 93 3.85 16.35 -9.59
C ASP A 93 4.78 17.30 -8.82
N GLY A 94 4.85 17.13 -7.48
CA GLY A 94 5.60 18.02 -6.59
C GLY A 94 4.81 19.26 -6.12
N GLU A 95 3.67 19.58 -6.73
CA GLU A 95 2.73 20.63 -6.31
C GLU A 95 1.43 20.05 -5.77
N LYS A 96 1.06 18.85 -6.23
CA LYS A 96 -0.13 18.10 -5.81
C LYS A 96 0.20 16.65 -5.57
N ALA A 97 -0.61 15.98 -4.77
CA ALA A 97 -0.50 14.55 -4.54
C ALA A 97 -1.87 13.89 -4.37
N VAL A 98 -1.94 12.63 -4.73
CA VAL A 98 -3.08 11.73 -4.50
C VAL A 98 -2.52 10.35 -4.19
N TRP A 99 -3.17 9.61 -3.29
CA TRP A 99 -2.73 8.27 -2.92
C TRP A 99 -3.90 7.30 -2.78
N ALA A 100 -3.57 6.04 -2.81
CA ALA A 100 -4.48 4.95 -2.48
C ALA A 100 -3.75 3.91 -1.62
N HIS A 101 -4.49 3.19 -0.76
CA HIS A 101 -3.93 2.12 0.04
C HIS A 101 -4.92 0.99 0.33
N SER A 102 -4.39 -0.20 0.55
CA SER A 102 -5.07 -1.37 1.11
C SER A 102 -4.12 -2.16 2.00
N GLY A 103 -4.58 -2.55 3.19
CA GLY A 103 -3.76 -3.21 4.19
C GLY A 103 -3.24 -2.27 5.27
N ASP A 104 -2.14 -2.62 5.90
CA ASP A 104 -1.50 -1.93 7.02
C ASP A 104 -0.13 -1.31 6.69
N SER A 105 0.26 -1.34 5.43
CA SER A 105 1.33 -0.47 4.92
C SER A 105 0.86 0.98 4.98
N ARG A 106 1.74 1.88 5.43
CA ARG A 106 1.35 3.23 5.82
C ARG A 106 1.95 4.31 4.94
N LEU A 107 1.23 5.41 4.81
CA LEU A 107 1.69 6.68 4.27
C LEU A 107 1.73 7.73 5.38
N TYR A 108 2.91 8.28 5.60
CA TYR A 108 3.10 9.43 6.48
C TYR A 108 3.32 10.70 5.66
N TYR A 109 2.67 11.77 6.07
CA TYR A 109 2.85 13.10 5.52
C TYR A 109 3.61 13.98 6.50
N ILE A 110 4.66 14.62 6.02
CA ILE A 110 5.52 15.50 6.81
C ILE A 110 5.34 16.91 6.29
N SER A 111 4.80 17.79 7.11
CA SER A 111 4.62 19.21 6.79
C SER A 111 4.91 20.08 8.03
N LYS A 112 5.64 21.18 7.85
CA LYS A 112 5.99 22.12 8.93
C LYS A 112 6.57 21.44 10.18
N LYS A 113 7.43 20.42 10.00
CA LYS A 113 8.05 19.61 11.08
C LYS A 113 7.05 18.75 11.87
N ARG A 114 5.85 18.54 11.38
CA ARG A 114 4.89 17.58 11.93
C ARG A 114 4.81 16.38 11.03
N ILE A 115 4.77 15.21 11.63
CA ILE A 115 4.57 13.92 10.96
C ILE A 115 3.17 13.46 11.31
N SER A 116 2.40 13.09 10.31
CA SER A 116 1.05 12.54 10.47
C SER A 116 0.91 11.29 9.61
N GLN A 117 0.43 10.20 10.19
CA GLN A 117 -0.09 9.07 9.42
C GLN A 117 -1.37 9.54 8.72
N ILE A 118 -1.47 9.33 7.42
CA ILE A 118 -2.61 9.78 6.61
C ILE A 118 -3.36 8.63 5.94
N THR A 119 -2.97 7.40 6.23
CA THR A 119 -3.70 6.16 5.91
C THR A 119 -4.21 5.53 7.20
N ASP A 120 -5.42 5.03 7.18
CA ASP A 120 -5.98 4.22 8.28
C ASP A 120 -5.73 2.74 7.96
N ASP A 121 -5.05 1.99 8.84
CA ASP A 121 -4.73 0.60 8.57
C ASP A 121 -5.99 -0.25 8.40
N HIS A 122 -6.06 -1.05 7.36
CA HIS A 122 -7.13 -2.04 7.19
C HIS A 122 -6.79 -3.31 7.99
N SER A 123 -6.73 -3.18 9.31
CA SER A 123 -6.44 -4.28 10.24
C SER A 123 -7.44 -4.33 11.40
N ILE A 124 -7.55 -5.51 12.03
CA ILE A 124 -8.40 -5.68 13.21
C ILE A 124 -7.90 -4.80 14.36
N ALA A 125 -6.61 -4.73 14.58
CA ALA A 125 -6.03 -3.90 15.65
C ALA A 125 -6.34 -2.41 15.46
N PHE A 126 -6.26 -1.89 14.23
CA PHE A 126 -6.60 -0.50 13.96
C PHE A 126 -8.09 -0.22 14.12
N ARG A 127 -8.96 -1.14 13.70
CA ARG A 127 -10.40 -1.05 13.99
C ARG A 127 -10.66 -1.01 15.50
N ASP A 128 -10.05 -1.89 16.27
CA ASP A 128 -10.20 -1.95 17.72
C ASP A 128 -9.74 -0.63 18.38
N PHE A 129 -8.70 0.02 17.85
CA PHE A 129 -8.28 1.37 18.24
C PHE A 129 -9.36 2.41 17.90
N LYS A 130 -9.90 2.41 16.69
CA LYS A 130 -10.96 3.36 16.28
C LYS A 130 -12.23 3.21 17.11
N GLU A 131 -12.54 2.01 17.57
CA GLU A 131 -13.65 1.72 18.46
C GLU A 131 -13.34 2.02 19.96
N GLY A 132 -12.10 2.42 20.27
CA GLY A 132 -11.67 2.76 21.64
C GLY A 132 -11.45 1.53 22.56
N ILE A 133 -11.32 0.35 21.97
CA ILE A 133 -11.04 -0.91 22.71
C ILE A 133 -9.58 -0.95 23.15
N ILE A 134 -8.66 -0.47 22.29
CA ILE A 134 -7.24 -0.33 22.57
C ILE A 134 -6.76 1.09 22.25
N THR A 135 -5.61 1.47 22.80
CA THR A 135 -4.93 2.73 22.47
C THR A 135 -4.11 2.59 21.19
N PHE A 136 -3.69 3.72 20.61
CA PHE A 136 -2.83 3.72 19.41
C PHE A 136 -1.50 2.98 19.66
N ASP A 137 -0.90 3.16 20.83
CA ASP A 137 0.37 2.49 21.19
C ASP A 137 0.22 0.98 21.35
N GLU A 138 -1.00 0.49 21.67
CA GLU A 138 -1.29 -0.95 21.79
C GLU A 138 -1.49 -1.65 20.44
N ILE A 139 -1.66 -0.91 19.33
CA ILE A 139 -1.79 -1.52 18.00
C ILE A 139 -0.63 -2.46 17.72
N ARG A 140 0.61 -1.99 17.91
CA ARG A 140 1.85 -2.74 17.62
C ARG A 140 2.08 -3.97 18.49
N THR A 141 1.38 -4.11 19.60
CA THR A 141 1.48 -5.25 20.53
C THR A 141 0.20 -6.09 20.59
N SER A 142 -0.81 -5.72 19.80
CA SER A 142 -2.08 -6.44 19.74
C SER A 142 -1.90 -7.86 19.19
N PRO A 143 -2.55 -8.87 19.76
CA PRO A 143 -2.56 -10.22 19.18
C PRO A 143 -3.27 -10.28 17.81
N ASN A 144 -3.95 -9.21 17.41
CA ASN A 144 -4.65 -9.07 16.14
C ASN A 144 -3.92 -8.14 15.15
N GLN A 145 -2.72 -7.69 15.46
CA GLN A 145 -1.97 -6.71 14.67
C GLN A 145 -1.80 -7.18 13.20
N ASN A 146 -1.45 -8.44 12.97
CA ASN A 146 -1.22 -8.99 11.62
C ASN A 146 -2.51 -9.53 10.95
N LYS A 147 -3.69 -9.21 11.48
CA LYS A 147 -4.97 -9.65 10.89
C LYS A 147 -5.56 -8.52 10.06
N LEU A 148 -5.33 -8.61 8.77
CA LEU A 148 -5.86 -7.63 7.83
C LEU A 148 -7.36 -7.83 7.59
N LEU A 149 -8.05 -6.72 7.37
CA LEU A 149 -9.44 -6.63 6.93
C LEU A 149 -9.54 -6.45 5.42
N SER A 150 -8.47 -5.97 4.79
CA SER A 150 -8.39 -5.76 3.35
C SER A 150 -6.95 -5.92 2.86
N SER A 151 -6.81 -6.50 1.68
CA SER A 151 -5.56 -6.61 0.92
C SER A 151 -5.89 -6.79 -0.57
N ILE A 152 -4.96 -6.54 -1.44
CA ILE A 152 -5.10 -6.82 -2.88
C ILE A 152 -5.00 -8.33 -3.08
N SER A 153 -6.08 -8.95 -3.53
CA SER A 153 -6.18 -10.40 -3.70
C SER A 153 -6.97 -10.79 -4.94
N ASP A 154 -8.26 -10.54 -4.96
CA ASP A 154 -9.19 -10.88 -6.03
C ASP A 154 -10.07 -9.69 -6.38
N ILE A 155 -10.55 -9.63 -7.62
CA ILE A 155 -11.37 -8.52 -8.10
C ILE A 155 -12.73 -8.44 -7.39
N ASP A 156 -13.29 -9.58 -7.00
CA ASP A 156 -14.56 -9.65 -6.30
C ASP A 156 -14.49 -9.15 -4.85
N ASP A 157 -13.30 -9.18 -4.26
CA ASP A 157 -13.01 -8.73 -2.89
C ASP A 157 -12.22 -7.40 -2.85
N LEU A 158 -12.12 -6.70 -4.00
CA LEU A 158 -11.32 -5.50 -4.12
C LEU A 158 -11.84 -4.37 -3.23
N ASN A 159 -11.08 -4.05 -2.21
CA ASN A 159 -11.36 -2.98 -1.25
C ASN A 159 -10.09 -2.20 -0.92
N PHE A 160 -10.12 -0.89 -1.19
CA PHE A 160 -9.02 0.02 -0.89
C PHE A 160 -9.53 1.46 -0.81
N ASP A 161 -8.81 2.30 -0.08
CA ASP A 161 -9.11 3.71 0.05
C ASP A 161 -8.35 4.54 -0.97
N VAL A 162 -9.00 5.60 -1.44
CA VAL A 162 -8.41 6.60 -2.34
C VAL A 162 -8.62 7.98 -1.75
N SER A 163 -7.55 8.77 -1.66
CA SER A 163 -7.62 10.13 -1.16
C SER A 163 -8.21 11.12 -2.18
N GLU A 164 -8.62 12.28 -1.70
CA GLU A 164 -8.73 13.46 -2.54
C GLU A 164 -7.33 13.95 -2.96
N VAL A 165 -7.28 14.73 -4.04
CA VAL A 165 -6.05 15.42 -4.45
C VAL A 165 -5.77 16.57 -3.47
N ILE A 166 -4.57 16.59 -2.90
CA ILE A 166 -4.13 17.66 -2.02
C ILE A 166 -3.07 18.54 -2.69
N GLU A 167 -3.00 19.81 -2.28
CA GLU A 167 -1.93 20.73 -2.66
C GLU A 167 -0.76 20.64 -1.69
N LEU A 168 0.45 20.61 -2.24
CA LEU A 168 1.70 20.51 -1.50
C LEU A 168 2.35 21.88 -1.33
N LYS A 169 3.11 22.03 -0.25
CA LYS A 169 3.92 23.21 0.03
C LYS A 169 5.40 22.85 -0.04
N LYS A 170 6.21 23.83 -0.36
CA LYS A 170 7.68 23.64 -0.36
C LYS A 170 8.16 23.11 1.00
N GLY A 171 8.84 21.99 0.98
CA GLY A 171 9.36 21.31 2.15
C GLY A 171 8.44 20.23 2.72
N ASP A 172 7.27 20.01 2.12
CA ASP A 172 6.45 18.83 2.40
C ASP A 172 7.13 17.56 1.87
N ALA A 173 6.91 16.45 2.55
CA ALA A 173 7.47 15.15 2.18
C ALA A 173 6.52 14.01 2.56
N PHE A 174 6.71 12.87 1.92
CA PHE A 174 5.98 11.64 2.22
C PHE A 174 6.95 10.52 2.59
N VAL A 175 6.50 9.61 3.45
CA VAL A 175 7.17 8.34 3.75
C VAL A 175 6.15 7.23 3.53
N LEU A 176 6.46 6.32 2.60
CA LEU A 176 5.71 5.09 2.37
C LEU A 176 6.49 3.95 3.04
N CYS A 177 5.82 3.11 3.79
CA CYS A 177 6.48 2.01 4.49
C CYS A 177 5.55 0.83 4.75
N THR A 178 6.14 -0.35 4.91
CA THR A 178 5.51 -1.57 5.40
C THR A 178 5.53 -1.63 6.93
N ASP A 179 4.92 -2.65 7.51
CA ASP A 179 4.86 -2.89 8.95
C ASP A 179 6.25 -2.97 9.60
N GLY A 180 7.24 -3.52 8.90
CA GLY A 180 8.62 -3.61 9.38
C GLY A 180 9.30 -2.28 9.71
N PHE A 181 8.70 -1.14 9.37
CA PHE A 181 9.18 0.19 9.74
C PHE A 181 8.50 0.77 10.98
N TRP A 182 7.20 0.55 11.16
CA TRP A 182 6.42 1.22 12.21
C TRP A 182 6.14 0.33 13.43
N GLU A 183 6.38 -0.97 13.33
CA GLU A 183 6.21 -1.90 14.46
C GLU A 183 7.31 -1.78 15.54
N TYR A 184 8.49 -1.24 15.21
CA TYR A 184 9.67 -1.22 16.08
C TYR A 184 9.99 0.16 16.67
#